data_9c2fad01eecf9d6e510848657d4d8b07
#
_entry.id   9c2fad01eecf9d6e510848657d4d8b07
#
_cell.length_a   1.000
_cell.length_b   1.000
_cell.length_c   1.000
_cell.angle_alpha   90.00
_cell.angle_beta   90.00
_cell.angle_gamma   90.00
#
_symmetry.space_group_name_H-M   'P 1'
#
loop_
_entity.id
_entity.type
_entity.pdbx_description
1 polymer ?
#
loop_
_entity_poly.entity_id
_entity_poly.type
_entity_poly.pdbx_seq_one_letter_code
_entity_poly.pdbx_strand_id
1 'polypeptide(L)'
;MKYTVKKNKIQLSDHFTYVRLLRFVIPSIGMMVFTSVYGVVDGLFVSNIVGKTAFAAINLIMPVEMIVGGIGFMIGTGGAALVAKTLGEQRQERAEQYFYMMISATAIVGIIICIFIYIFMEPICIALGANSDMINDCVTYGRISMYFNVFFMLQNSFQDFLIAAEKPHLGLLCTVFAGLSNIVLDALLIYVFHMGVAGAAYATGISEFIGAMIPLVYFIRPNSSLLNLKRCKPELRPIAKACGNGVSEMVTSITSSFVSMFYNVQLLKYIGSDGVAAYGVLMYVQFIFAAIFIGYAMGCSPVIGYHYGARNTNELGNILSKSFKLLFITGTVMLAIGEFLAKPLSSFFVGYDTSLLILTVHAMRITTLCFIIVGINIFASSFFTALNNGWVSAIISLLRTFVFKLSFVILLPILIGIEGIWWSNTLSEIAAFIISMITLALMRKRYDY
;
A
#
# COMPACT_ATOMS: atom_id res chain seq x y z
N MET A 1 27.23 -12.65 38.96
CA MET A 1 26.39 -11.51 38.65
C MET A 1 26.37 -11.31 37.13
N LYS A 2 25.47 -12.00 36.40
CA LYS A 2 25.31 -11.85 34.93
C LYS A 2 24.33 -10.73 34.69
N TYR A 3 24.79 -9.54 34.34
CA TYR A 3 23.95 -8.50 33.77
C TYR A 3 23.49 -8.94 32.37
N THR A 4 22.38 -9.62 32.29
CA THR A 4 21.62 -9.76 31.04
C THR A 4 21.05 -8.39 30.72
N VAL A 5 21.67 -7.70 29.76
CA VAL A 5 21.10 -6.51 29.10
C VAL A 5 19.79 -6.97 28.48
N LYS A 6 18.65 -6.78 29.16
CA LYS A 6 17.33 -6.84 28.54
C LYS A 6 17.36 -5.78 27.43
N LYS A 7 17.50 -6.20 26.18
CA LYS A 7 17.21 -5.33 25.03
C LYS A 7 15.84 -4.74 25.31
N ASN A 8 15.76 -3.44 25.62
CA ASN A 8 14.50 -2.73 25.87
C ASN A 8 13.66 -2.83 24.60
N LYS A 9 12.73 -3.79 24.57
CA LYS A 9 11.76 -3.97 23.50
C LYS A 9 10.84 -2.76 23.57
N ILE A 10 10.68 -2.04 22.45
CA ILE A 10 9.77 -0.90 22.36
C ILE A 10 8.34 -1.45 22.40
N GLN A 11 7.51 -0.90 23.29
CA GLN A 11 6.10 -1.25 23.48
C GLN A 11 5.20 -0.13 22.96
N LEU A 12 3.96 -0.47 22.60
CA LEU A 12 2.97 0.52 22.18
C LEU A 12 2.64 1.54 23.27
N SER A 13 2.80 1.17 24.53
CA SER A 13 2.55 2.01 25.71
C SER A 13 3.67 2.98 26.06
N ASP A 14 4.83 2.88 25.39
CA ASP A 14 5.99 3.72 25.69
C ASP A 14 5.77 5.18 25.30
N HIS A 15 6.49 6.08 25.96
CA HIS A 15 6.67 7.44 25.45
C HIS A 15 7.61 7.44 24.23
N PHE A 16 7.15 7.98 23.11
CA PHE A 16 7.88 7.96 21.85
C PHE A 16 8.74 9.23 21.67
N THR A 17 10.05 9.08 21.90
CA THR A 17 11.06 10.03 21.40
C THR A 17 11.26 9.84 19.88
N TYR A 18 11.90 10.78 19.17
CA TYR A 18 12.22 10.62 17.75
C TYR A 18 12.94 9.30 17.44
N VAL A 19 13.94 8.94 18.26
CA VAL A 19 14.73 7.71 18.07
C VAL A 19 13.87 6.45 18.28
N ARG A 20 13.02 6.43 19.31
CA ARG A 20 12.12 5.29 19.55
C ARG A 20 11.08 5.15 18.44
N LEU A 21 10.48 6.26 18.00
CA LEU A 21 9.51 6.25 16.92
C LEU A 21 10.14 5.72 15.64
N LEU A 22 11.29 6.25 15.22
CA LEU A 22 12.01 5.76 14.05
C LEU A 22 12.38 4.28 14.17
N ARG A 23 12.92 3.84 15.30
CA ARG A 23 13.25 2.41 15.50
C ARG A 23 12.03 1.50 15.40
N PHE A 24 10.86 1.97 15.81
CA PHE A 24 9.63 1.19 15.74
C PHE A 24 9.09 1.13 14.31
N VAL A 25 9.13 2.24 13.55
CA VAL A 25 8.55 2.32 12.20
C VAL A 25 9.50 1.88 11.07
N ILE A 26 10.83 1.90 11.27
CA ILE A 26 11.81 1.48 10.25
C ILE A 26 11.51 0.10 9.66
N PRO A 27 11.14 -0.95 10.44
CA PRO A 27 10.80 -2.23 9.85
C PRO A 27 9.57 -2.16 8.92
N SER A 28 8.57 -1.34 9.27
CA SER A 28 7.38 -1.13 8.43
C SER A 28 7.72 -0.38 7.14
N ILE A 29 8.59 0.61 7.22
CA ILE A 29 9.15 1.28 6.03
C ILE A 29 9.89 0.26 5.17
N GLY A 30 10.73 -0.57 5.79
CA GLY A 30 11.47 -1.64 5.11
C GLY A 30 10.53 -2.65 4.42
N MET A 31 9.40 -3.03 5.05
CA MET A 31 8.37 -3.88 4.42
C MET A 31 7.86 -3.25 3.12
N MET A 32 7.40 -1.99 3.18
CA MET A 32 6.79 -1.33 2.03
C MET A 32 7.79 -1.05 0.91
N VAL A 33 9.01 -0.61 1.25
CA VAL A 33 10.08 -0.40 0.26
C VAL A 33 10.47 -1.70 -0.41
N PHE A 34 10.65 -2.78 0.36
CA PHE A 34 10.99 -4.08 -0.20
C PHE A 34 9.88 -4.63 -1.10
N THR A 35 8.61 -4.48 -0.69
CA THR A 35 7.44 -4.83 -1.52
C THR A 35 7.45 -4.08 -2.84
N SER A 36 7.73 -2.78 -2.82
CA SER A 36 7.81 -1.98 -4.04
C SER A 36 8.94 -2.41 -4.97
N VAL A 37 10.11 -2.73 -4.40
CA VAL A 37 11.28 -3.14 -5.19
C VAL A 37 11.05 -4.51 -5.84
N TYR A 38 10.58 -5.51 -5.10
CA TYR A 38 10.36 -6.82 -5.71
C TYR A 38 9.24 -6.81 -6.75
N GLY A 39 8.18 -5.99 -6.55
CA GLY A 39 7.14 -5.81 -7.56
C GLY A 39 7.66 -5.21 -8.88
N VAL A 40 8.64 -4.29 -8.82
CA VAL A 40 9.34 -3.81 -10.02
C VAL A 40 10.16 -4.93 -10.68
N VAL A 41 10.85 -5.74 -9.90
CA VAL A 41 11.65 -6.87 -10.41
C VAL A 41 10.77 -7.91 -11.10
N ASP A 42 9.63 -8.28 -10.49
CA ASP A 42 8.63 -9.19 -11.10
C ASP A 42 8.16 -8.67 -12.46
N GLY A 43 7.76 -7.39 -12.53
CA GLY A 43 7.37 -6.76 -13.80
C GLY A 43 8.48 -6.80 -14.87
N LEU A 44 9.76 -6.65 -14.46
CA LEU A 44 10.91 -6.78 -15.37
C LEU A 44 11.10 -8.21 -15.88
N PHE A 45 10.94 -9.22 -15.03
CA PHE A 45 11.01 -10.62 -15.46
C PHE A 45 9.94 -10.93 -16.51
N VAL A 46 8.69 -10.55 -16.26
CA VAL A 46 7.60 -10.79 -17.19
C VAL A 46 7.83 -10.06 -18.51
N SER A 47 8.12 -8.78 -18.49
CA SER A 47 8.25 -7.96 -19.70
C SER A 47 9.41 -8.40 -20.61
N ASN A 48 10.54 -8.83 -20.03
CA ASN A 48 11.74 -9.17 -20.79
C ASN A 48 11.82 -10.63 -21.21
N ILE A 49 11.19 -11.55 -20.47
CA ILE A 49 11.33 -13.00 -20.72
C ILE A 49 10.06 -13.59 -21.34
N VAL A 50 8.87 -13.23 -20.83
CA VAL A 50 7.61 -13.80 -21.35
C VAL A 50 7.14 -13.07 -22.60
N GLY A 51 7.31 -11.74 -22.66
CA GLY A 51 7.04 -10.93 -23.81
C GLY A 51 5.91 -9.93 -23.64
N LYS A 52 5.72 -9.08 -24.67
CA LYS A 52 4.85 -7.91 -24.63
C LYS A 52 3.38 -8.25 -24.42
N THR A 53 2.85 -9.31 -25.08
CA THR A 53 1.45 -9.72 -24.97
C THR A 53 1.13 -10.21 -23.58
N ALA A 54 2.01 -11.04 -23.01
CA ALA A 54 1.88 -11.53 -21.64
C ALA A 54 1.93 -10.40 -20.60
N PHE A 55 2.86 -9.47 -20.75
CA PHE A 55 2.95 -8.29 -19.89
C PHE A 55 1.70 -7.41 -19.96
N ALA A 56 1.15 -7.22 -21.18
CA ALA A 56 -0.11 -6.52 -21.36
C ALA A 56 -1.30 -7.25 -20.71
N ALA A 57 -1.33 -8.58 -20.79
CA ALA A 57 -2.37 -9.40 -20.15
C ALA A 57 -2.34 -9.27 -18.62
N ILE A 58 -1.15 -9.33 -18.01
CA ILE A 58 -0.98 -9.15 -16.56
C ILE A 58 -1.45 -7.76 -16.13
N ASN A 59 -1.02 -6.70 -16.84
CA ASN A 59 -1.44 -5.34 -16.53
C ASN A 59 -2.95 -5.11 -16.67
N LEU A 60 -3.62 -5.86 -17.54
CA LEU A 60 -5.09 -5.80 -17.69
C LEU A 60 -5.80 -6.41 -16.47
N ILE A 61 -5.25 -7.46 -15.86
CA ILE A 61 -5.82 -8.16 -14.71
C ILE A 61 -5.45 -7.50 -13.38
N MET A 62 -4.30 -6.82 -13.31
CA MET A 62 -3.80 -6.17 -12.08
C MET A 62 -4.84 -5.29 -11.35
N PRO A 63 -5.70 -4.47 -12.01
CA PRO A 63 -6.76 -3.74 -11.34
C PRO A 63 -7.76 -4.63 -10.60
N VAL A 64 -8.07 -5.81 -11.12
CA VAL A 64 -8.99 -6.77 -10.48
C VAL A 64 -8.35 -7.31 -9.21
N GLU A 65 -7.07 -7.70 -9.26
CA GLU A 65 -6.32 -8.16 -8.10
C GLU A 65 -6.21 -7.08 -7.02
N MET A 66 -5.96 -5.82 -7.43
CA MET A 66 -5.87 -4.69 -6.51
C MET A 66 -7.22 -4.36 -5.84
N ILE A 67 -8.34 -4.51 -6.54
CA ILE A 67 -9.68 -4.34 -5.96
C ILE A 67 -9.95 -5.42 -4.91
N VAL A 68 -9.66 -6.67 -5.23
CA VAL A 68 -9.83 -7.80 -4.29
C VAL A 68 -8.88 -7.67 -3.11
N GLY A 69 -7.61 -7.41 -3.38
CA GLY A 69 -6.60 -7.13 -2.35
C GLY A 69 -6.95 -5.94 -1.45
N GLY A 70 -7.59 -4.91 -2.03
CA GLY A 70 -8.09 -3.74 -1.32
C GLY A 70 -9.05 -4.07 -0.18
N ILE A 71 -9.80 -5.17 -0.30
CA ILE A 71 -10.66 -5.67 0.79
C ILE A 71 -9.79 -6.21 1.95
N GLY A 72 -8.70 -6.89 1.63
CA GLY A 72 -7.71 -7.32 2.62
C GLY A 72 -7.07 -6.15 3.36
N PHE A 73 -6.65 -5.11 2.63
CA PHE A 73 -6.16 -3.85 3.20
C PHE A 73 -7.21 -3.18 4.09
N MET A 74 -8.46 -3.11 3.64
CA MET A 74 -9.57 -2.52 4.40
C MET A 74 -9.77 -3.22 5.74
N ILE A 75 -9.84 -4.55 5.75
CA ILE A 75 -10.04 -5.34 6.98
C ILE A 75 -8.77 -5.32 7.84
N GLY A 76 -7.59 -5.41 7.24
CA GLY A 76 -6.30 -5.40 7.92
C GLY A 76 -6.06 -4.09 8.67
N THR A 77 -6.01 -2.97 7.96
CA THR A 77 -5.72 -1.66 8.53
C THR A 77 -6.79 -1.20 9.51
N GLY A 78 -8.08 -1.32 9.12
CA GLY A 78 -9.20 -0.95 10.00
C GLY A 78 -9.31 -1.86 11.22
N GLY A 79 -9.03 -3.16 11.06
CA GLY A 79 -9.00 -4.14 12.14
C GLY A 79 -7.83 -3.92 13.10
N ALA A 80 -6.62 -3.67 12.57
CA ALA A 80 -5.44 -3.39 13.39
C ALA A 80 -5.62 -2.11 14.24
N ALA A 81 -6.24 -1.07 13.68
CA ALA A 81 -6.59 0.14 14.43
C ALA A 81 -7.60 -0.15 15.56
N LEU A 82 -8.61 -0.98 15.29
CA LEU A 82 -9.59 -1.40 16.31
C LEU A 82 -8.93 -2.23 17.41
N VAL A 83 -8.06 -3.17 17.03
CA VAL A 83 -7.31 -4.02 17.96
C VAL A 83 -6.36 -3.18 18.82
N ALA A 84 -5.57 -2.28 18.20
CA ALA A 84 -4.65 -1.42 18.91
C ALA A 84 -5.36 -0.51 19.92
N LYS A 85 -6.50 0.08 19.55
CA LYS A 85 -7.36 0.82 20.48
C LYS A 85 -7.82 -0.04 21.65
N THR A 86 -8.27 -1.27 21.39
CA THR A 86 -8.78 -2.18 22.43
C THR A 86 -7.66 -2.63 23.39
N LEU A 87 -6.42 -2.77 22.87
CA LEU A 87 -5.23 -2.99 23.71
C LEU A 87 -4.95 -1.77 24.61
N GLY A 88 -5.08 -0.55 24.06
CA GLY A 88 -4.97 0.68 24.83
C GLY A 88 -6.02 0.80 25.95
N GLU A 89 -7.23 0.28 25.73
CA GLU A 89 -8.29 0.15 26.73
C GLU A 89 -8.02 -0.94 27.80
N GLN A 90 -6.84 -1.61 27.74
CA GLN A 90 -6.43 -2.71 28.63
C GLN A 90 -7.33 -3.96 28.54
N ARG A 91 -7.97 -4.20 27.39
CA ARG A 91 -8.87 -5.32 27.13
C ARG A 91 -8.22 -6.33 26.19
N GLN A 92 -7.13 -6.96 26.65
CA GLN A 92 -6.33 -7.85 25.80
C GLN A 92 -7.12 -9.03 25.22
N GLU A 93 -7.96 -9.70 26.02
CA GLU A 93 -8.77 -10.82 25.52
C GLU A 93 -9.73 -10.39 24.41
N ARG A 94 -10.32 -9.20 24.51
CA ARG A 94 -11.20 -8.67 23.49
C ARG A 94 -10.44 -8.29 22.22
N ALA A 95 -9.23 -7.79 22.36
CA ALA A 95 -8.33 -7.50 21.23
C ALA A 95 -7.96 -8.79 20.47
N GLU A 96 -7.65 -9.89 21.17
CA GLU A 96 -7.41 -11.21 20.57
C GLU A 96 -8.66 -11.76 19.84
N GLN A 97 -9.86 -11.57 20.41
CA GLN A 97 -11.12 -11.93 19.74
C GLN A 97 -11.32 -11.11 18.46
N TYR A 98 -11.10 -9.81 18.48
CA TYR A 98 -11.20 -8.96 17.28
C TYR A 98 -10.18 -9.37 16.25
N PHE A 99 -8.93 -9.64 16.63
CA PHE A 99 -7.91 -10.17 15.74
C PHE A 99 -8.36 -11.45 15.02
N TYR A 100 -8.85 -12.45 15.80
CA TYR A 100 -9.38 -13.69 15.23
C TYR A 100 -10.52 -13.44 14.25
N MET A 101 -11.48 -12.55 14.60
CA MET A 101 -12.61 -12.21 13.74
C MET A 101 -12.15 -11.56 12.42
N MET A 102 -11.16 -10.65 12.46
CA MET A 102 -10.64 -9.98 11.26
C MET A 102 -9.95 -10.97 10.33
N ILE A 103 -9.05 -11.81 10.84
CA ILE A 103 -8.36 -12.82 10.02
C ILE A 103 -9.36 -13.82 9.44
N SER A 104 -10.32 -14.29 10.23
CA SER A 104 -11.37 -15.20 9.74
C SER A 104 -12.27 -14.53 8.70
N ALA A 105 -12.65 -13.26 8.90
CA ALA A 105 -13.44 -12.51 7.93
C ALA A 105 -12.67 -12.31 6.61
N THR A 106 -11.39 -11.93 6.68
CA THR A 106 -10.53 -11.80 5.49
C THR A 106 -10.47 -13.12 4.71
N ALA A 107 -10.26 -14.25 5.40
CA ALA A 107 -10.21 -15.56 4.75
C ALA A 107 -11.55 -15.93 4.10
N ILE A 108 -12.68 -15.82 4.83
CA ILE A 108 -14.00 -16.21 4.34
C ILE A 108 -14.43 -15.31 3.19
N VAL A 109 -14.36 -14.00 3.35
CA VAL A 109 -14.75 -13.03 2.30
C VAL A 109 -13.84 -13.18 1.09
N GLY A 110 -12.52 -13.34 1.32
CA GLY A 110 -11.54 -13.57 0.26
C GLY A 110 -11.87 -14.83 -0.54
N ILE A 111 -12.13 -15.97 0.10
CA ILE A 111 -12.50 -17.22 -0.58
C ILE A 111 -13.77 -17.02 -1.44
N ILE A 112 -14.80 -16.40 -0.88
CA ILE A 112 -16.06 -16.19 -1.60
C ILE A 112 -15.85 -15.33 -2.86
N ILE A 113 -15.14 -14.22 -2.72
CA ILE A 113 -14.91 -13.28 -3.82
C ILE A 113 -13.96 -13.87 -4.86
N CYS A 114 -12.90 -14.55 -4.44
CA CYS A 114 -11.95 -15.19 -5.35
C CYS A 114 -12.61 -16.32 -6.16
N ILE A 115 -13.48 -17.14 -5.54
CA ILE A 115 -14.26 -18.15 -6.27
C ILE A 115 -15.19 -17.49 -7.29
N PHE A 116 -15.90 -16.43 -6.89
CA PHE A 116 -16.78 -15.70 -7.80
C PHE A 116 -16.02 -15.15 -9.01
N ILE A 117 -14.92 -14.44 -8.78
CA ILE A 117 -14.12 -13.86 -9.87
C ILE A 117 -13.45 -14.96 -10.71
N TYR A 118 -12.99 -16.06 -10.11
CA TYR A 118 -12.43 -17.20 -10.83
C TYR A 118 -13.43 -17.78 -11.86
N ILE A 119 -14.70 -17.93 -11.47
CA ILE A 119 -15.76 -18.45 -12.35
C ILE A 119 -16.05 -17.47 -13.50
N PHE A 120 -16.10 -16.16 -13.19
CA PHE A 120 -16.41 -15.11 -14.15
C PHE A 120 -15.16 -14.45 -14.78
N MET A 121 -13.99 -15.07 -14.69
CA MET A 121 -12.74 -14.46 -15.16
C MET A 121 -12.77 -14.11 -16.65
N GLU A 122 -13.27 -15.01 -17.50
CA GLU A 122 -13.32 -14.78 -18.94
C GLU A 122 -14.25 -13.60 -19.34
N PRO A 123 -15.52 -13.54 -18.89
CA PRO A 123 -16.35 -12.35 -19.07
C PRO A 123 -15.71 -11.05 -18.55
N ILE A 124 -15.00 -11.11 -17.42
CA ILE A 124 -14.29 -9.94 -16.86
C ILE A 124 -13.16 -9.50 -17.79
N CYS A 125 -12.35 -10.44 -18.30
CA CYS A 125 -11.28 -10.11 -19.25
C CYS A 125 -11.83 -9.46 -20.53
N ILE A 126 -12.93 -9.96 -21.07
CA ILE A 126 -13.60 -9.38 -22.24
C ILE A 126 -14.10 -7.97 -21.94
N ALA A 127 -14.75 -7.78 -20.78
CA ALA A 127 -15.24 -6.46 -20.35
C ALA A 127 -14.13 -5.44 -20.13
N LEU A 128 -12.94 -5.89 -19.73
CA LEU A 128 -11.73 -5.05 -19.59
C LEU A 128 -11.06 -4.75 -20.93
N GLY A 129 -11.50 -5.36 -22.04
CA GLY A 129 -10.99 -5.09 -23.38
C GLY A 129 -9.91 -6.05 -23.85
N ALA A 130 -9.81 -7.27 -23.30
CA ALA A 130 -8.91 -8.30 -23.78
C ALA A 130 -9.28 -8.66 -25.23
N ASN A 131 -8.29 -8.60 -26.13
CA ASN A 131 -8.44 -9.03 -27.53
C ASN A 131 -8.19 -10.54 -27.69
N SER A 132 -8.44 -11.08 -28.90
CA SER A 132 -8.26 -12.49 -29.22
C SER A 132 -6.86 -13.05 -28.92
N ASP A 133 -5.83 -12.20 -29.04
CA ASP A 133 -4.43 -12.61 -28.94
C ASP A 133 -3.97 -12.74 -27.48
N MET A 134 -4.61 -12.01 -26.56
CA MET A 134 -4.23 -11.96 -25.14
C MET A 134 -5.25 -12.59 -24.18
N ILE A 135 -6.46 -12.94 -24.65
CA ILE A 135 -7.53 -13.43 -23.78
C ILE A 135 -7.12 -14.69 -23.01
N ASN A 136 -6.42 -15.62 -23.67
CA ASN A 136 -5.95 -16.85 -23.04
C ASN A 136 -4.95 -16.58 -21.92
N ASP A 137 -4.03 -15.65 -22.14
CA ASP A 137 -3.05 -15.23 -21.13
C ASP A 137 -3.73 -14.52 -19.96
N CYS A 138 -4.69 -13.62 -20.24
CA CYS A 138 -5.50 -12.94 -19.22
C CYS A 138 -6.26 -13.94 -18.34
N VAL A 139 -6.98 -14.89 -18.95
CA VAL A 139 -7.78 -15.87 -18.22
C VAL A 139 -6.88 -16.82 -17.42
N THR A 140 -5.76 -17.26 -18.01
CA THR A 140 -4.81 -18.15 -17.34
C THR A 140 -4.19 -17.46 -16.13
N TYR A 141 -3.64 -16.27 -16.33
CA TYR A 141 -3.06 -15.47 -15.24
C TYR A 141 -4.09 -15.18 -14.16
N GLY A 142 -5.23 -14.62 -14.55
CA GLY A 142 -6.26 -14.21 -13.60
C GLY A 142 -6.85 -15.36 -12.79
N ARG A 143 -7.05 -16.55 -13.38
CA ARG A 143 -7.53 -17.73 -12.64
C ARG A 143 -6.50 -18.22 -11.63
N ILE A 144 -5.22 -18.31 -12.01
CA ILE A 144 -4.15 -18.71 -11.09
C ILE A 144 -4.01 -17.69 -9.98
N SER A 145 -3.98 -16.40 -10.29
CA SER A 145 -3.89 -15.34 -9.30
C SER A 145 -5.07 -15.36 -8.31
N MET A 146 -6.32 -15.54 -8.79
CA MET A 146 -7.47 -15.63 -7.89
C MET A 146 -7.41 -16.83 -6.96
N TYR A 147 -6.78 -17.93 -7.37
CA TYR A 147 -6.56 -19.07 -6.48
C TYR A 147 -5.68 -18.71 -5.28
N PHE A 148 -4.73 -17.81 -5.45
CA PHE A 148 -3.81 -17.38 -4.40
C PHE A 148 -4.18 -16.03 -3.75
N ASN A 149 -5.04 -15.22 -4.33
CA ASN A 149 -5.32 -13.86 -3.89
C ASN A 149 -5.84 -13.77 -2.43
N VAL A 150 -6.45 -14.85 -1.92
CA VAL A 150 -6.79 -14.96 -0.49
C VAL A 150 -5.55 -14.84 0.39
N PHE A 151 -4.43 -15.41 -0.03
CA PHE A 151 -3.17 -15.33 0.71
C PHE A 151 -2.56 -13.93 0.61
N PHE A 152 -2.71 -13.24 -0.52
CA PHE A 152 -2.37 -11.82 -0.65
C PHE A 152 -3.14 -10.97 0.37
N MET A 153 -4.47 -11.15 0.45
CA MET A 153 -5.31 -10.45 1.44
C MET A 153 -4.87 -10.74 2.87
N LEU A 154 -4.59 -12.00 3.19
CA LEU A 154 -4.13 -12.43 4.51
C LEU A 154 -2.73 -11.90 4.84
N GLN A 155 -1.80 -11.92 3.90
CA GLN A 155 -0.45 -11.38 4.05
C GLN A 155 -0.49 -9.90 4.43
N ASN A 156 -1.26 -9.10 3.69
CA ASN A 156 -1.42 -7.67 3.97
C ASN A 156 -2.05 -7.45 5.35
N SER A 157 -3.12 -8.16 5.68
CA SER A 157 -3.73 -8.07 7.01
C SER A 157 -2.75 -8.46 8.12
N PHE A 158 -1.97 -9.52 7.95
CA PHE A 158 -0.97 -9.92 8.93
C PHE A 158 0.17 -8.91 9.11
N GLN A 159 0.56 -8.18 8.06
CA GLN A 159 1.54 -7.10 8.19
C GLN A 159 1.08 -6.04 9.19
N ASP A 160 -0.17 -5.57 9.07
CA ASP A 160 -0.77 -4.62 10.01
C ASP A 160 -0.85 -5.19 11.44
N PHE A 161 -1.32 -6.43 11.60
CA PHE A 161 -1.44 -7.06 12.90
C PHE A 161 -0.10 -7.41 13.56
N LEU A 162 0.95 -7.71 12.80
CA LEU A 162 2.29 -7.89 13.36
C LEU A 162 2.84 -6.61 13.97
N ILE A 163 2.53 -5.45 13.37
CA ILE A 163 2.91 -4.16 13.95
C ILE A 163 2.11 -3.90 15.23
N ALA A 164 0.78 -4.15 15.20
CA ALA A 164 -0.09 -4.03 16.38
C ALA A 164 0.28 -5.01 17.51
N ALA A 165 0.89 -6.15 17.16
CA ALA A 165 1.40 -7.15 18.12
C ALA A 165 2.83 -6.85 18.61
N GLU A 166 3.38 -5.65 18.36
CA GLU A 166 4.75 -5.24 18.68
C GLU A 166 5.84 -6.12 18.04
N LYS A 167 5.58 -6.64 16.85
CA LYS A 167 6.48 -7.52 16.09
C LYS A 167 6.79 -7.00 14.67
N PRO A 168 7.04 -5.69 14.45
CA PRO A 168 7.25 -5.17 13.11
C PRO A 168 8.47 -5.80 12.42
N HIS A 169 9.51 -6.19 13.16
CA HIS A 169 10.66 -6.91 12.60
C HIS A 169 10.29 -8.28 12.02
N LEU A 170 9.34 -8.99 12.65
CA LEU A 170 8.85 -10.26 12.11
C LEU A 170 8.07 -10.02 10.81
N GLY A 171 7.27 -8.94 10.74
CA GLY A 171 6.61 -8.52 9.52
C GLY A 171 7.59 -8.27 8.38
N LEU A 172 8.67 -7.52 8.65
CA LEU A 172 9.74 -7.32 7.67
C LEU A 172 10.37 -8.64 7.20
N LEU A 173 10.68 -9.54 8.12
CA LEU A 173 11.25 -10.85 7.75
C LEU A 173 10.28 -11.66 6.87
N CYS A 174 8.99 -11.70 7.20
CA CYS A 174 7.98 -12.39 6.39
C CYS A 174 7.91 -11.81 4.97
N THR A 175 7.92 -10.47 4.84
CA THR A 175 7.90 -9.79 3.55
C THR A 175 9.17 -10.07 2.74
N VAL A 176 10.33 -10.05 3.38
CA VAL A 176 11.61 -10.36 2.71
C VAL A 176 11.63 -11.82 2.23
N PHE A 177 11.21 -12.78 3.05
CA PHE A 177 11.14 -14.18 2.63
C PHE A 177 10.14 -14.38 1.49
N ALA A 178 8.96 -13.77 1.53
CA ALA A 178 7.99 -13.82 0.45
C ALA A 178 8.57 -13.24 -0.85
N GLY A 179 9.12 -12.02 -0.81
CA GLY A 179 9.67 -11.38 -2.00
C GLY A 179 10.90 -12.07 -2.57
N LEU A 180 11.81 -12.60 -1.74
CA LEU A 180 12.93 -13.42 -2.23
C LEU A 180 12.43 -14.72 -2.86
N SER A 181 11.41 -15.36 -2.27
CA SER A 181 10.78 -16.55 -2.86
C SER A 181 10.16 -16.23 -4.22
N ASN A 182 9.50 -15.07 -4.37
CA ASN A 182 8.96 -14.62 -5.65
C ASN A 182 10.06 -14.51 -6.72
N ILE A 183 11.12 -13.75 -6.45
CA ILE A 183 12.24 -13.56 -7.39
C ILE A 183 12.86 -14.91 -7.81
N VAL A 184 13.08 -15.82 -6.85
CA VAL A 184 13.64 -17.15 -7.13
C VAL A 184 12.67 -17.99 -7.96
N LEU A 185 11.36 -17.95 -7.64
CA LEU A 185 10.34 -18.68 -8.36
C LEU A 185 10.11 -18.11 -9.77
N ASP A 186 10.17 -16.80 -9.96
CA ASP A 186 10.13 -16.18 -11.29
C ASP A 186 11.27 -16.67 -12.16
N ALA A 187 12.50 -16.64 -11.64
CA ALA A 187 13.64 -17.18 -12.36
C ALA A 187 13.49 -18.67 -12.68
N LEU A 188 12.95 -19.46 -11.75
CA LEU A 188 12.78 -20.90 -11.93
C LEU A 188 11.62 -21.23 -12.91
N LEU A 189 10.42 -20.67 -12.66
CA LEU A 189 9.21 -21.03 -13.40
C LEU A 189 9.15 -20.37 -14.78
N ILE A 190 9.62 -19.12 -14.89
CA ILE A 190 9.59 -18.38 -16.15
C ILE A 190 10.80 -18.72 -17.01
N TYR A 191 12.03 -18.61 -16.44
CA TYR A 191 13.26 -18.76 -17.24
C TYR A 191 13.68 -20.21 -17.43
N VAL A 192 13.63 -21.07 -16.36
CA VAL A 192 14.08 -22.46 -16.47
C VAL A 192 12.99 -23.38 -17.00
N PHE A 193 11.77 -23.30 -16.46
CA PHE A 193 10.66 -24.17 -16.87
C PHE A 193 9.84 -23.62 -18.03
N HIS A 194 10.07 -22.40 -18.48
CA HIS A 194 9.37 -21.76 -19.60
C HIS A 194 7.85 -21.78 -19.49
N MET A 195 7.32 -21.62 -18.27
CA MET A 195 5.87 -21.66 -18.02
C MET A 195 5.14 -20.36 -18.44
N GLY A 196 5.86 -19.37 -18.96
CA GLY A 196 5.25 -18.12 -19.46
C GLY A 196 4.44 -17.39 -18.39
N VAL A 197 3.25 -16.93 -18.77
CA VAL A 197 2.32 -16.19 -17.90
C VAL A 197 1.90 -16.99 -16.67
N ALA A 198 1.68 -18.31 -16.84
CA ALA A 198 1.33 -19.20 -15.72
C ALA A 198 2.47 -19.27 -14.69
N GLY A 199 3.73 -19.27 -15.16
CA GLY A 199 4.90 -19.24 -14.28
C GLY A 199 4.93 -18.02 -13.38
N ALA A 200 4.69 -16.83 -13.94
CA ALA A 200 4.59 -15.57 -13.18
C ALA A 200 3.47 -15.62 -12.13
N ALA A 201 2.28 -16.07 -12.52
CA ALA A 201 1.14 -16.19 -11.61
C ALA A 201 1.42 -17.16 -10.44
N TYR A 202 2.04 -18.32 -10.71
CA TYR A 202 2.42 -19.26 -9.65
C TYR A 202 3.53 -18.71 -8.76
N ALA A 203 4.53 -18.03 -9.31
CA ALA A 203 5.63 -17.46 -8.53
C ALA A 203 5.09 -16.42 -7.51
N THR A 204 4.26 -15.50 -7.99
CA THR A 204 3.61 -14.50 -7.14
C THR A 204 2.69 -15.17 -6.12
N GLY A 205 1.81 -16.07 -6.54
CA GLY A 205 0.87 -16.73 -5.64
C GLY A 205 1.53 -17.59 -4.56
N ILE A 206 2.58 -18.34 -4.88
CA ILE A 206 3.34 -19.13 -3.89
C ILE A 206 4.06 -18.20 -2.90
N SER A 207 4.61 -17.09 -3.37
CA SER A 207 5.25 -16.12 -2.49
C SER A 207 4.25 -15.48 -1.50
N GLU A 208 3.06 -15.16 -1.95
CA GLU A 208 1.96 -14.66 -1.11
C GLU A 208 1.50 -15.72 -0.09
N PHE A 209 1.39 -16.97 -0.53
CA PHE A 209 1.12 -18.10 0.38
C PHE A 209 2.17 -18.19 1.49
N ILE A 210 3.47 -18.12 1.15
CA ILE A 210 4.56 -18.12 2.14
C ILE A 210 4.41 -16.91 3.08
N GLY A 211 4.18 -15.72 2.54
CA GLY A 211 4.00 -14.48 3.29
C GLY A 211 2.81 -14.50 4.26
N ALA A 212 1.74 -15.23 3.93
CA ALA A 212 0.57 -15.39 4.79
C ALA A 212 0.75 -16.53 5.82
N MET A 213 1.37 -17.64 5.42
CA MET A 213 1.47 -18.83 6.26
C MET A 213 2.45 -18.66 7.43
N ILE A 214 3.55 -17.94 7.23
CA ILE A 214 4.53 -17.70 8.31
C ILE A 214 3.86 -16.96 9.50
N PRO A 215 3.19 -15.81 9.31
CA PRO A 215 2.48 -15.15 10.40
C PRO A 215 1.32 -15.99 10.97
N LEU A 216 0.58 -16.70 10.12
CA LEU A 216 -0.50 -17.57 10.55
C LEU A 216 0.00 -18.62 11.54
N VAL A 217 1.06 -19.33 11.21
CA VAL A 217 1.69 -20.34 12.08
C VAL A 217 2.23 -19.69 13.35
N TYR A 218 2.82 -18.50 13.26
CA TYR A 218 3.30 -17.75 14.42
C TYR A 218 2.18 -17.43 15.42
N PHE A 219 1.02 -16.95 14.95
CA PHE A 219 -0.08 -16.57 15.82
C PHE A 219 -0.94 -17.74 16.33
N ILE A 220 -0.94 -18.89 15.62
CA ILE A 220 -1.59 -20.12 16.10
C ILE A 220 -0.79 -20.76 17.25
N ARG A 221 0.53 -20.71 17.18
CA ARG A 221 1.40 -21.26 18.23
C ARG A 221 1.47 -20.31 19.42
N PRO A 222 1.67 -20.83 20.65
CA PRO A 222 1.97 -19.97 21.80
C PRO A 222 3.16 -19.09 21.48
N ASN A 223 2.98 -17.78 21.57
CA ASN A 223 3.99 -16.80 21.21
C ASN A 223 4.10 -15.70 22.28
N SER A 224 5.14 -14.86 22.16
CA SER A 224 5.46 -13.79 23.10
C SER A 224 4.92 -12.43 22.67
N SER A 225 3.94 -12.37 21.77
CA SER A 225 3.31 -11.13 21.34
C SER A 225 2.07 -10.79 22.16
N LEU A 226 1.49 -9.62 21.91
CA LEU A 226 0.23 -9.19 22.54
C LEU A 226 -1.01 -9.90 21.97
N LEU A 227 -0.88 -10.59 20.83
CA LEU A 227 -1.98 -11.20 20.10
C LEU A 227 -1.76 -12.70 19.90
N ASN A 228 -2.81 -13.48 20.07
CA ASN A 228 -2.88 -14.90 19.76
C ASN A 228 -4.18 -15.19 19.00
N LEU A 229 -4.16 -16.15 18.07
CA LEU A 229 -5.36 -16.60 17.37
C LEU A 229 -6.16 -17.54 18.26
N LYS A 230 -7.06 -16.98 19.07
CA LYS A 230 -7.99 -17.75 19.91
C LYS A 230 -9.37 -17.75 19.28
N ARG A 231 -9.94 -18.94 19.09
CA ARG A 231 -11.29 -19.10 18.54
C ARG A 231 -12.32 -18.37 19.40
N CYS A 232 -13.19 -17.61 18.76
CA CYS A 232 -14.32 -16.95 19.40
C CYS A 232 -15.56 -17.03 18.50
N LYS A 233 -16.73 -16.71 19.06
CA LYS A 233 -17.95 -16.58 18.25
C LYS A 233 -17.84 -15.37 17.35
N PRO A 234 -18.19 -15.48 16.05
CA PRO A 234 -18.15 -14.36 15.13
C PRO A 234 -19.21 -13.32 15.50
N GLU A 235 -18.83 -12.07 15.52
CA GLU A 235 -19.71 -10.92 15.70
C GLU A 235 -19.60 -10.02 14.47
N LEU A 236 -20.69 -9.75 13.79
CA LEU A 236 -20.68 -8.91 12.58
C LEU A 236 -20.38 -7.43 12.87
N ARG A 237 -20.79 -6.94 14.04
CA ARG A 237 -20.65 -5.53 14.41
C ARG A 237 -19.18 -5.05 14.46
N PRO A 238 -18.24 -5.77 15.11
CA PRO A 238 -16.82 -5.40 15.06
C PRO A 238 -16.23 -5.47 13.65
N ILE A 239 -16.62 -6.46 12.84
CA ILE A 239 -16.16 -6.63 11.47
C ILE A 239 -16.63 -5.42 10.62
N ALA A 240 -17.91 -5.09 10.66
CA ALA A 240 -18.45 -3.93 9.97
C ALA A 240 -17.78 -2.62 10.40
N LYS A 241 -17.47 -2.47 11.70
CA LYS A 241 -16.75 -1.31 12.23
C LYS A 241 -15.31 -1.24 11.69
N ALA A 242 -14.61 -2.36 11.62
CA ALA A 242 -13.27 -2.43 11.05
C ALA A 242 -13.29 -2.11 9.55
N CYS A 243 -14.22 -2.69 8.78
CA CYS A 243 -14.41 -2.36 7.36
C CYS A 243 -14.68 -0.87 7.16
N GLY A 244 -15.62 -0.30 7.92
CA GLY A 244 -15.93 1.14 7.83
C GLY A 244 -14.74 2.02 8.23
N ASN A 245 -13.85 1.54 9.10
CA ASN A 245 -12.66 2.27 9.50
C ASN A 245 -11.53 2.18 8.46
N GLY A 246 -11.39 1.04 7.80
CA GLY A 246 -10.35 0.82 6.79
C GLY A 246 -10.80 1.10 5.35
N VAL A 247 -12.03 1.59 5.14
CA VAL A 247 -12.58 1.85 3.80
C VAL A 247 -11.72 2.82 2.98
N SER A 248 -10.97 3.71 3.64
CA SER A 248 -10.02 4.62 3.00
C SER A 248 -8.95 3.90 2.17
N GLU A 249 -8.48 2.74 2.61
CA GLU A 249 -7.47 1.95 1.91
C GLU A 249 -8.06 1.31 0.64
N MET A 250 -9.26 0.74 0.75
CA MET A 250 -9.97 0.20 -0.41
C MET A 250 -10.29 1.30 -1.45
N VAL A 251 -10.77 2.47 -0.99
CA VAL A 251 -11.01 3.63 -1.86
C VAL A 251 -9.72 4.05 -2.57
N THR A 252 -8.60 4.14 -1.85
CA THR A 252 -7.31 4.49 -2.43
C THR A 252 -6.89 3.50 -3.51
N SER A 253 -7.00 2.20 -3.26
CA SER A 253 -6.62 1.14 -4.21
C SER A 253 -7.46 1.21 -5.49
N ILE A 254 -8.78 1.31 -5.36
CA ILE A 254 -9.71 1.39 -6.50
C ILE A 254 -9.46 2.68 -7.31
N THR A 255 -9.40 3.82 -6.64
CA THR A 255 -9.29 5.12 -7.30
C THR A 255 -7.94 5.31 -8.00
N SER A 256 -6.86 4.75 -7.46
CA SER A 256 -5.55 4.80 -8.11
C SER A 256 -5.55 4.17 -9.50
N SER A 257 -6.20 3.02 -9.65
CA SER A 257 -6.33 2.33 -10.94
C SER A 257 -7.12 3.16 -11.96
N PHE A 258 -8.26 3.72 -11.54
CA PHE A 258 -9.07 4.60 -12.39
C PHE A 258 -8.30 5.85 -12.82
N VAL A 259 -7.65 6.52 -11.88
CA VAL A 259 -6.91 7.76 -12.16
C VAL A 259 -5.75 7.50 -13.12
N SER A 260 -5.02 6.39 -12.97
CA SER A 260 -3.95 6.03 -13.91
C SER A 260 -4.46 5.84 -15.33
N MET A 261 -5.68 5.27 -15.49
CA MET A 261 -6.31 5.16 -16.81
C MET A 261 -6.57 6.54 -17.44
N PHE A 262 -7.08 7.51 -16.66
CA PHE A 262 -7.30 8.87 -17.17
C PHE A 262 -5.99 9.59 -17.52
N TYR A 263 -4.92 9.40 -16.73
CA TYR A 263 -3.59 9.91 -17.11
C TYR A 263 -3.16 9.36 -18.48
N ASN A 264 -3.26 8.06 -18.68
CA ASN A 264 -2.89 7.43 -19.95
C ASN A 264 -3.71 7.97 -21.13
N VAL A 265 -5.04 8.14 -20.97
CA VAL A 265 -5.91 8.72 -22.00
C VAL A 265 -5.49 10.15 -22.36
N GLN A 266 -5.23 10.99 -21.35
CA GLN A 266 -4.78 12.36 -21.59
C GLN A 266 -3.39 12.40 -22.24
N LEU A 267 -2.46 11.58 -21.79
CA LEU A 267 -1.11 11.52 -22.37
C LEU A 267 -1.13 11.05 -23.82
N LEU A 268 -1.92 10.03 -24.14
CA LEU A 268 -2.11 9.58 -25.52
C LEU A 268 -2.67 10.69 -26.42
N LYS A 269 -3.62 11.47 -25.90
CA LYS A 269 -4.26 12.57 -26.63
C LYS A 269 -3.30 13.73 -26.93
N TYR A 270 -2.45 14.11 -25.96
CA TYR A 270 -1.63 15.32 -26.04
C TYR A 270 -0.18 15.08 -26.50
N ILE A 271 0.38 13.90 -26.20
CA ILE A 271 1.81 13.58 -26.43
C ILE A 271 1.97 12.33 -27.30
N GLY A 272 1.00 11.41 -27.25
CA GLY A 272 1.10 10.09 -27.89
C GLY A 272 1.78 9.04 -26.98
N SER A 273 2.39 8.03 -27.61
CA SER A 273 3.02 6.90 -26.91
C SER A 273 4.15 7.31 -25.98
N ASP A 274 4.90 8.35 -26.33
CA ASP A 274 6.04 8.82 -25.55
C ASP A 274 5.60 9.39 -24.19
N GLY A 275 4.45 10.06 -24.16
CA GLY A 275 3.85 10.53 -22.92
C GLY A 275 3.50 9.38 -21.96
N VAL A 276 2.92 8.31 -22.50
CA VAL A 276 2.57 7.10 -21.71
C VAL A 276 3.83 6.41 -21.20
N ALA A 277 4.86 6.29 -22.04
CA ALA A 277 6.15 5.71 -21.65
C ALA A 277 6.83 6.53 -20.55
N ALA A 278 6.87 7.85 -20.67
CA ALA A 278 7.39 8.74 -19.65
C ALA A 278 6.63 8.58 -18.31
N TYR A 279 5.30 8.55 -18.36
CA TYR A 279 4.46 8.36 -17.17
C TYR A 279 4.69 7.01 -16.49
N GLY A 280 4.92 5.94 -17.27
CA GLY A 280 5.28 4.63 -16.72
C GLY A 280 6.53 4.69 -15.85
N VAL A 281 7.58 5.38 -16.32
CA VAL A 281 8.81 5.59 -15.53
C VAL A 281 8.52 6.38 -14.26
N LEU A 282 7.74 7.45 -14.36
CA LEU A 282 7.34 8.25 -13.19
C LEU A 282 6.59 7.41 -12.15
N MET A 283 5.68 6.54 -12.58
CA MET A 283 4.91 5.68 -11.68
C MET A 283 5.81 4.74 -10.86
N TYR A 284 6.79 4.10 -11.50
CA TYR A 284 7.73 3.23 -10.78
C TYR A 284 8.51 3.99 -9.71
N VAL A 285 9.04 5.17 -10.06
CA VAL A 285 9.80 6.00 -9.10
C VAL A 285 8.90 6.50 -7.98
N GLN A 286 7.70 6.98 -8.31
CA GLN A 286 6.74 7.45 -7.30
C GLN A 286 6.31 6.32 -6.36
N PHE A 287 6.13 5.10 -6.86
CA PHE A 287 5.72 3.96 -6.05
C PHE A 287 6.77 3.62 -4.99
N ILE A 288 8.06 3.57 -5.36
CA ILE A 288 9.16 3.32 -4.42
C ILE A 288 9.26 4.44 -3.37
N PHE A 289 9.11 5.69 -3.78
CA PHE A 289 9.21 6.83 -2.85
C PHE A 289 7.99 6.91 -1.92
N ALA A 290 6.79 6.67 -2.44
CA ALA A 290 5.57 6.63 -1.66
C ALA A 290 5.58 5.50 -0.61
N ALA A 291 6.24 4.38 -0.90
CA ALA A 291 6.37 3.25 0.01
C ALA A 291 7.00 3.64 1.36
N ILE A 292 7.93 4.61 1.37
CA ILE A 292 8.54 5.13 2.60
C ILE A 292 7.47 5.80 3.47
N PHE A 293 6.63 6.63 2.88
CA PHE A 293 5.58 7.35 3.61
C PHE A 293 4.45 6.42 4.06
N ILE A 294 4.06 5.47 3.21
CA ILE A 294 3.05 4.44 3.53
C ILE A 294 3.56 3.57 4.69
N GLY A 295 4.80 3.09 4.61
CA GLY A 295 5.41 2.29 5.68
C GLY A 295 5.55 3.04 7.00
N TYR A 296 5.84 4.34 6.95
CA TYR A 296 5.84 5.21 8.13
C TYR A 296 4.44 5.32 8.75
N ALA A 297 3.43 5.61 7.95
CA ALA A 297 2.05 5.75 8.40
C ALA A 297 1.51 4.43 8.99
N MET A 298 1.76 3.31 8.30
CA MET A 298 1.41 1.96 8.75
C MET A 298 2.07 1.63 10.10
N GLY A 299 3.37 1.95 10.26
CA GLY A 299 4.10 1.74 11.51
C GLY A 299 3.58 2.58 12.67
N CYS A 300 3.14 3.82 12.43
CA CYS A 300 2.60 4.71 13.46
C CYS A 300 1.17 4.36 13.86
N SER A 301 0.36 3.77 12.96
CA SER A 301 -1.08 3.55 13.16
C SER A 301 -1.41 2.80 14.46
N PRO A 302 -0.78 1.65 14.80
CA PRO A 302 -1.06 0.96 16.06
C PRO A 302 -0.64 1.74 17.30
N VAL A 303 0.44 2.54 17.23
CA VAL A 303 0.88 3.40 18.35
C VAL A 303 -0.18 4.45 18.65
N ILE A 304 -0.66 5.15 17.60
CA ILE A 304 -1.73 6.14 17.71
C ILE A 304 -3.02 5.49 18.25
N GLY A 305 -3.43 4.35 17.68
CA GLY A 305 -4.61 3.61 18.10
C GLY A 305 -4.55 3.20 19.57
N TYR A 306 -3.39 2.73 20.05
CA TYR A 306 -3.17 2.37 21.44
C TYR A 306 -3.34 3.57 22.38
N HIS A 307 -2.65 4.69 22.11
CA HIS A 307 -2.72 5.89 22.95
C HIS A 307 -4.12 6.52 22.91
N TYR A 308 -4.81 6.44 21.79
CA TYR A 308 -6.22 6.83 21.71
C TYR A 308 -7.11 5.97 22.62
N GLY A 309 -6.93 4.64 22.61
CA GLY A 309 -7.63 3.73 23.52
C GLY A 309 -7.32 3.98 24.99
N ALA A 310 -6.06 4.28 25.30
CA ALA A 310 -5.57 4.62 26.64
C ALA A 310 -5.95 6.04 27.10
N ARG A 311 -6.61 6.84 26.24
CA ARG A 311 -6.94 8.27 26.50
C ARG A 311 -5.72 9.13 26.82
N ASN A 312 -4.56 8.79 26.26
CA ASN A 312 -3.33 9.54 26.44
C ASN A 312 -3.18 10.61 25.31
N THR A 313 -3.92 11.70 25.46
CA THR A 313 -3.97 12.79 24.47
C THR A 313 -2.64 13.52 24.32
N ASN A 314 -1.85 13.60 25.40
CA ASN A 314 -0.51 14.20 25.36
C ASN A 314 0.42 13.43 24.40
N GLU A 315 0.36 12.10 24.43
CA GLU A 315 1.18 11.29 23.54
C GLU A 315 0.66 11.32 22.10
N LEU A 316 -0.66 11.42 21.89
CA LEU A 316 -1.22 11.63 20.56
C LEU A 316 -0.68 12.91 19.91
N GLY A 317 -0.71 14.04 20.64
CA GLY A 317 -0.15 15.31 20.18
C GLY A 317 1.37 15.26 19.97
N ASN A 318 2.09 14.54 20.84
CA ASN A 318 3.53 14.30 20.72
C ASN A 318 3.86 13.54 19.43
N ILE A 319 3.16 12.43 19.15
CA ILE A 319 3.36 11.61 17.95
C ILE A 319 3.01 12.41 16.70
N LEU A 320 1.87 13.11 16.70
CA LEU A 320 1.43 13.93 15.56
C LEU A 320 2.46 14.99 15.21
N SER A 321 2.93 15.77 16.21
CA SER A 321 3.95 16.82 15.99
C SER A 321 5.28 16.26 15.50
N LYS A 322 5.74 15.14 16.06
CA LYS A 322 6.99 14.51 15.64
C LYS A 322 6.86 13.92 14.24
N SER A 323 5.73 13.29 13.93
CA SER A 323 5.46 12.74 12.60
C SER A 323 5.48 13.81 11.53
N PHE A 324 4.85 14.96 11.76
CA PHE A 324 4.89 16.04 10.78
C PHE A 324 6.31 16.55 10.51
N LYS A 325 7.13 16.73 11.54
CA LYS A 325 8.52 17.13 11.37
C LYS A 325 9.33 16.09 10.62
N LEU A 326 9.19 14.82 10.99
CA LEU A 326 9.91 13.72 10.33
C LEU A 326 9.48 13.57 8.86
N LEU A 327 8.18 13.64 8.58
CA LEU A 327 7.65 13.51 7.22
C LEU A 327 8.03 14.70 6.34
N PHE A 328 8.04 15.91 6.89
CA PHE A 328 8.52 17.09 6.17
C PHE A 328 10.01 16.99 5.83
N ILE A 329 10.85 16.58 6.80
CA ILE A 329 12.29 16.36 6.57
C ILE A 329 12.49 15.24 5.54
N THR A 330 11.80 14.10 5.70
CA THR A 330 11.89 12.98 4.74
C THR A 330 11.42 13.41 3.35
N GLY A 331 10.32 14.15 3.26
CA GLY A 331 9.80 14.68 2.00
C GLY A 331 10.78 15.62 1.31
N THR A 332 11.42 16.51 2.07
CA THR A 332 12.46 17.42 1.54
C THR A 332 13.67 16.63 1.04
N VAL A 333 14.10 15.62 1.78
CA VAL A 333 15.19 14.72 1.35
C VAL A 333 14.79 13.95 0.08
N MET A 334 13.54 13.43 0.02
CA MET A 334 13.05 12.72 -1.17
C MET A 334 12.95 13.64 -2.38
N LEU A 335 12.53 14.89 -2.21
CA LEU A 335 12.57 15.89 -3.28
C LEU A 335 14.01 16.09 -3.77
N ALA A 336 14.96 16.34 -2.86
CA ALA A 336 16.36 16.54 -3.24
C ALA A 336 16.94 15.32 -3.99
N ILE A 337 16.66 14.11 -3.51
CA ILE A 337 17.04 12.86 -4.18
C ILE A 337 16.38 12.75 -5.54
N GLY A 338 15.07 13.03 -5.66
CA GLY A 338 14.31 12.97 -6.89
C GLY A 338 14.84 13.95 -7.94
N GLU A 339 15.14 15.19 -7.56
CA GLU A 339 15.74 16.19 -8.46
C GLU A 339 17.15 15.80 -8.90
N PHE A 340 17.99 15.34 -7.97
CA PHE A 340 19.36 14.94 -8.28
C PHE A 340 19.42 13.69 -9.17
N LEU A 341 18.55 12.70 -8.87
CA LEU A 341 18.50 11.43 -9.59
C LEU A 341 17.53 11.44 -10.78
N ALA A 342 16.84 12.55 -11.09
CA ALA A 342 15.88 12.61 -12.19
C ALA A 342 16.49 12.13 -13.51
N LYS A 343 17.67 12.64 -13.88
CA LYS A 343 18.36 12.24 -15.12
C LYS A 343 18.89 10.79 -15.06
N PRO A 344 19.64 10.35 -14.04
CA PRO A 344 20.10 8.96 -13.92
C PRO A 344 18.96 7.93 -13.94
N LEU A 345 17.89 8.16 -13.16
CA LEU A 345 16.74 7.26 -13.12
C LEU A 345 16.01 7.20 -14.46
N SER A 346 15.74 8.36 -15.08
CA SER A 346 15.12 8.39 -16.41
C SER A 346 15.99 7.71 -17.46
N SER A 347 17.32 7.94 -17.43
CA SER A 347 18.26 7.32 -18.35
C SER A 347 18.32 5.81 -18.25
N PHE A 348 18.11 5.26 -17.04
CA PHE A 348 18.06 3.82 -16.85
C PHE A 348 16.89 3.16 -17.60
N PHE A 349 15.74 3.84 -17.68
CA PHE A 349 14.54 3.29 -18.33
C PHE A 349 14.44 3.65 -19.81
N VAL A 350 14.77 4.92 -20.16
CA VAL A 350 14.51 5.48 -21.50
C VAL A 350 15.74 6.15 -22.14
N GLY A 351 16.94 5.77 -21.70
CA GLY A 351 18.21 6.34 -22.20
C GLY A 351 18.52 6.03 -23.66
N TYR A 352 17.77 5.14 -24.30
CA TYR A 352 17.88 4.80 -25.71
C TYR A 352 17.27 5.86 -26.65
N ASP A 353 16.41 6.75 -26.15
CA ASP A 353 15.78 7.83 -26.91
C ASP A 353 15.98 9.17 -26.19
N THR A 354 16.70 10.09 -26.84
CA THR A 354 17.06 11.38 -26.26
C THR A 354 15.85 12.30 -26.06
N SER A 355 14.86 12.25 -26.95
CA SER A 355 13.67 13.09 -26.86
C SER A 355 12.77 12.65 -25.73
N LEU A 356 12.55 11.34 -25.63
CA LEU A 356 11.80 10.73 -24.52
C LEU A 356 12.51 10.92 -23.17
N LEU A 357 13.85 10.86 -23.15
CA LEU A 357 14.64 11.12 -21.94
C LEU A 357 14.43 12.55 -21.42
N ILE A 358 14.51 13.55 -22.32
CA ILE A 358 14.29 14.96 -21.95
C ILE A 358 12.89 15.16 -21.40
N LEU A 359 11.86 14.61 -22.07
CA LEU A 359 10.47 14.66 -21.63
C LEU A 359 10.30 14.04 -20.25
N THR A 360 10.86 12.83 -20.04
CA THR A 360 10.76 12.08 -18.78
C THR A 360 11.45 12.80 -17.64
N VAL A 361 12.64 13.37 -17.86
CA VAL A 361 13.36 14.14 -16.83
C VAL A 361 12.58 15.40 -16.45
N HIS A 362 12.02 16.11 -17.43
CA HIS A 362 11.19 17.29 -17.18
C HIS A 362 9.96 16.95 -16.36
N ALA A 363 9.20 15.94 -16.78
CA ALA A 363 8.02 15.46 -16.06
C ALA A 363 8.36 14.97 -14.63
N MET A 364 9.49 14.28 -14.46
CA MET A 364 9.94 13.80 -13.16
C MET A 364 10.22 14.94 -12.20
N ARG A 365 10.93 15.99 -12.63
CA ARG A 365 11.20 17.16 -11.78
C ARG A 365 9.93 17.83 -11.27
N ILE A 366 8.93 18.00 -12.12
CA ILE A 366 7.64 18.59 -11.72
C ILE A 366 6.93 17.70 -10.70
N THR A 367 6.90 16.41 -10.97
CA THR A 367 6.16 15.46 -10.12
C THR A 367 6.85 15.18 -8.79
N THR A 368 8.18 15.30 -8.68
CA THR A 368 8.91 15.14 -7.41
C THR A 368 8.64 16.27 -6.41
N LEU A 369 8.22 17.45 -6.86
CA LEU A 369 7.87 18.57 -5.98
C LEU A 369 6.81 18.19 -4.93
N CYS A 370 5.88 17.30 -5.27
CA CYS A 370 4.84 16.88 -4.34
C CYS A 370 5.36 16.10 -3.13
N PHE A 371 6.57 15.51 -3.18
CA PHE A 371 7.08 14.66 -2.09
C PHE A 371 7.21 15.38 -0.74
N ILE A 372 7.37 16.69 -0.73
CA ILE A 372 7.41 17.47 0.51
C ILE A 372 6.12 17.26 1.34
N ILE A 373 4.98 17.11 0.68
CA ILE A 373 3.66 17.09 1.32
C ILE A 373 2.94 15.76 1.24
N VAL A 374 3.27 14.90 0.28
CA VAL A 374 2.63 13.58 0.08
C VAL A 374 2.64 12.75 1.37
N GLY A 375 3.78 12.72 2.06
CA GLY A 375 3.91 11.97 3.32
C GLY A 375 2.94 12.47 4.40
N ILE A 376 2.75 13.77 4.50
CA ILE A 376 1.82 14.38 5.46
C ILE A 376 0.37 14.03 5.10
N ASN A 377 0.01 14.05 3.83
CA ASN A 377 -1.33 13.68 3.35
C ASN A 377 -1.66 12.21 3.65
N ILE A 378 -0.73 11.28 3.35
CA ILE A 378 -0.87 9.85 3.66
C ILE A 378 -1.04 9.67 5.17
N PHE A 379 -0.17 10.29 5.95
CA PHE A 379 -0.20 10.19 7.40
C PHE A 379 -1.47 10.77 8.00
N ALA A 380 -2.00 11.91 7.50
CA ALA A 380 -3.23 12.52 7.98
C ALA A 380 -4.44 11.58 7.83
N SER A 381 -4.58 10.90 6.69
CA SER A 381 -5.62 9.89 6.49
C SER A 381 -5.43 8.71 7.45
N SER A 382 -4.23 8.14 7.53
CA SER A 382 -3.90 7.03 8.43
C SER A 382 -4.09 7.39 9.91
N PHE A 383 -3.80 8.63 10.30
CA PHE A 383 -4.03 9.14 11.66
C PHE A 383 -5.50 9.03 12.06
N PHE A 384 -6.43 9.45 11.20
CA PHE A 384 -7.86 9.31 11.48
C PHE A 384 -8.35 7.86 11.46
N THR A 385 -7.79 7.01 10.61
CA THR A 385 -8.02 5.55 10.67
C THR A 385 -7.58 4.98 12.02
N ALA A 386 -6.40 5.36 12.50
CA ALA A 386 -5.88 4.94 13.80
C ALA A 386 -6.73 5.44 14.98
N LEU A 387 -7.32 6.63 14.87
CA LEU A 387 -8.32 7.16 15.80
C LEU A 387 -9.71 6.49 15.67
N ASN A 388 -9.85 5.47 14.84
CA ASN A 388 -11.11 4.79 14.53
C ASN A 388 -12.20 5.73 13.99
N ASN A 389 -11.79 6.73 13.22
CA ASN A 389 -12.70 7.63 12.49
C ASN A 389 -12.55 7.41 10.98
N GLY A 390 -13.03 6.27 10.51
CA GLY A 390 -12.94 5.86 9.10
C GLY A 390 -13.63 6.82 8.12
N TRP A 391 -14.69 7.53 8.54
CA TRP A 391 -15.36 8.49 7.68
C TRP A 391 -14.45 9.66 7.30
N VAL A 392 -13.79 10.25 8.28
CA VAL A 392 -12.86 11.37 8.03
C VAL A 392 -11.68 10.89 7.19
N SER A 393 -11.12 9.73 7.50
CA SER A 393 -10.06 9.13 6.71
C SER A 393 -10.49 8.87 5.26
N ALA A 394 -11.67 8.29 5.06
CA ALA A 394 -12.22 7.99 3.74
C ALA A 394 -12.45 9.27 2.91
N ILE A 395 -12.96 10.34 3.52
CA ILE A 395 -13.16 11.64 2.84
C ILE A 395 -11.81 12.22 2.41
N ILE A 396 -10.82 12.24 3.29
CA ILE A 396 -9.47 12.72 2.96
C ILE A 396 -8.88 11.90 1.79
N SER A 397 -8.95 10.57 1.87
CA SER A 397 -8.44 9.68 0.83
C SER A 397 -9.19 9.88 -0.50
N LEU A 398 -10.51 9.94 -0.48
CA LEU A 398 -11.32 10.13 -1.69
C LEU A 398 -11.03 11.49 -2.37
N LEU A 399 -10.98 12.55 -1.59
CA LEU A 399 -10.65 13.89 -2.12
C LEU A 399 -9.24 13.89 -2.73
N ARG A 400 -8.26 13.32 -2.03
CA ARG A 400 -6.88 13.27 -2.45
C ARG A 400 -6.66 12.40 -3.69
N THR A 401 -7.13 11.14 -3.65
CA THR A 401 -6.75 10.14 -4.67
C THR A 401 -7.68 10.14 -5.88
N PHE A 402 -8.89 10.62 -5.74
CA PHE A 402 -9.87 10.64 -6.81
C PHE A 402 -10.23 12.07 -7.24
N VAL A 403 -10.92 12.82 -6.37
CA VAL A 403 -11.53 14.08 -6.77
C VAL A 403 -10.50 15.06 -7.30
N PHE A 404 -9.46 15.38 -6.53
CA PHE A 404 -8.46 16.36 -6.97
C PHE A 404 -7.62 15.84 -8.13
N LYS A 405 -7.15 14.58 -8.08
CA LYS A 405 -6.32 14.04 -9.17
C LYS A 405 -7.10 13.98 -10.48
N LEU A 406 -8.35 13.49 -10.44
CA LEU A 406 -9.18 13.41 -11.64
C LEU A 406 -9.53 14.80 -12.17
N SER A 407 -9.92 15.72 -11.30
CA SER A 407 -10.24 17.09 -11.70
C SER A 407 -9.04 17.77 -12.37
N PHE A 408 -7.86 17.71 -11.76
CA PHE A 408 -6.69 18.38 -12.32
C PHE A 408 -6.16 17.72 -13.59
N VAL A 409 -6.16 16.39 -13.68
CA VAL A 409 -5.70 15.70 -14.91
C VAL A 409 -6.62 15.97 -16.11
N ILE A 410 -7.90 16.31 -15.88
CA ILE A 410 -8.85 16.66 -16.93
C ILE A 410 -8.79 18.16 -17.25
N LEU A 411 -8.81 19.03 -16.22
CA LEU A 411 -8.97 20.47 -16.39
C LEU A 411 -7.67 21.19 -16.75
N LEU A 412 -6.53 20.84 -16.13
CA LEU A 412 -5.28 21.55 -16.38
C LEU A 412 -4.77 21.44 -17.81
N PRO A 413 -4.86 20.28 -18.49
CA PRO A 413 -4.45 20.20 -19.90
C PRO A 413 -5.26 21.10 -20.83
N ILE A 414 -6.50 21.43 -20.48
CA ILE A 414 -7.34 22.37 -21.24
C ILE A 414 -6.80 23.79 -21.10
N LEU A 415 -6.25 24.14 -19.92
CA LEU A 415 -5.77 25.49 -19.61
C LEU A 415 -4.34 25.76 -20.06
N ILE A 416 -3.44 24.81 -19.81
CA ILE A 416 -1.99 24.97 -20.00
C ILE A 416 -1.35 23.83 -20.84
N GLY A 417 -2.16 23.08 -21.57
CA GLY A 417 -1.66 22.03 -22.48
C GLY A 417 -0.95 20.89 -21.73
N ILE A 418 0.12 20.38 -22.35
CA ILE A 418 0.91 19.24 -21.86
C ILE A 418 1.41 19.44 -20.43
N GLU A 419 1.87 20.64 -20.11
CA GLU A 419 2.34 20.98 -18.76
C GLU A 419 1.27 20.71 -17.68
N GLY A 420 0.00 20.90 -18.03
CA GLY A 420 -1.12 20.63 -17.13
C GLY A 420 -1.20 19.17 -16.67
N ILE A 421 -0.77 18.22 -17.51
CA ILE A 421 -0.76 16.80 -17.15
C ILE A 421 0.32 16.56 -16.08
N TRP A 422 1.51 17.11 -16.24
CA TRP A 422 2.61 16.94 -15.30
C TRP A 422 2.37 17.64 -13.96
N TRP A 423 1.81 18.85 -13.99
CA TRP A 423 1.45 19.62 -12.81
C TRP A 423 0.24 19.07 -12.04
N SER A 424 -0.61 18.26 -12.68
CA SER A 424 -1.86 17.77 -12.07
C SER A 424 -1.63 16.99 -10.79
N ASN A 425 -0.60 16.13 -10.72
CA ASN A 425 -0.27 15.39 -9.51
C ASN A 425 0.18 16.31 -8.38
N THR A 426 1.08 17.23 -8.65
CA THR A 426 1.62 18.17 -7.65
C THR A 426 0.53 19.10 -7.10
N LEU A 427 -0.31 19.68 -7.97
CA LEU A 427 -1.41 20.55 -7.55
C LEU A 427 -2.51 19.79 -6.80
N SER A 428 -2.78 18.53 -7.17
CA SER A 428 -3.73 17.70 -6.43
C SER A 428 -3.26 17.40 -5.01
N GLU A 429 -1.96 17.14 -4.82
CA GLU A 429 -1.40 16.91 -3.49
C GLU A 429 -1.38 18.21 -2.65
N ILE A 430 -1.19 19.39 -3.26
CA ILE A 430 -1.32 20.68 -2.56
C ILE A 430 -2.77 20.90 -2.10
N ALA A 431 -3.76 20.67 -2.96
CA ALA A 431 -5.17 20.78 -2.59
C ALA A 431 -5.52 19.80 -1.45
N ALA A 432 -5.04 18.56 -1.54
CA ALA A 432 -5.22 17.55 -0.50
C ALA A 432 -4.56 17.96 0.82
N PHE A 433 -3.37 18.57 0.76
CA PHE A 433 -2.68 19.06 1.95
C PHE A 433 -3.48 20.13 2.68
N ILE A 434 -4.04 21.09 1.95
CA ILE A 434 -4.90 22.14 2.53
C ILE A 434 -6.10 21.50 3.26
N ILE A 435 -6.80 20.57 2.62
CA ILE A 435 -7.94 19.86 3.22
C ILE A 435 -7.51 19.04 4.44
N SER A 436 -6.38 18.33 4.35
CA SER A 436 -5.84 17.55 5.46
C SER A 436 -5.55 18.43 6.68
N MET A 437 -4.91 19.58 6.48
CA MET A 437 -4.60 20.53 7.55
C MET A 437 -5.84 21.17 8.16
N ILE A 438 -6.81 21.56 7.33
CA ILE A 438 -8.11 22.07 7.80
C ILE A 438 -8.82 21.00 8.64
N THR A 439 -8.87 19.76 8.15
CA THR A 439 -9.54 18.66 8.85
C THR A 439 -8.88 18.36 10.20
N LEU A 440 -7.55 18.32 10.24
CA LEU A 440 -6.80 18.18 11.49
C LEU A 440 -7.10 19.32 12.46
N ALA A 441 -7.10 20.57 11.99
CA ALA A 441 -7.41 21.72 12.84
C ALA A 441 -8.84 21.66 13.40
N LEU A 442 -9.83 21.32 12.58
CA LEU A 442 -11.23 21.20 13.00
C LEU A 442 -11.47 20.07 14.00
N MET A 443 -10.78 18.94 13.81
CA MET A 443 -10.94 17.75 14.66
C MET A 443 -10.10 17.81 15.95
N ARG A 444 -9.20 18.78 16.08
CA ARG A 444 -8.34 18.93 17.25
C ARG A 444 -9.11 18.97 18.56
N LYS A 445 -10.18 19.76 18.63
CA LYS A 445 -11.02 19.89 19.83
C LYS A 445 -11.76 18.59 20.20
N ARG A 446 -12.05 17.75 19.20
CA ARG A 446 -12.76 16.48 19.41
C ARG A 446 -11.87 15.40 20.01
N TYR A 447 -10.62 15.36 19.63
CA TYR A 447 -9.67 14.31 20.01
C TYR A 447 -8.60 14.79 20.99
N ASP A 448 -8.54 16.09 21.26
CA ASP A 448 -7.65 16.74 22.23
C ASP A 448 -6.18 16.40 22.01
N TYR A 449 -5.68 16.50 20.74
CA TYR A 449 -4.28 16.30 20.37
C TYR A 449 -3.54 17.58 20.02
#